data_544b8a8a196f85175d2be07bffd86843
#
_entry.id   544b8a8a196f85175d2be07bffd86843
#
_cell.length_a   1.000
_cell.length_b   1.000
_cell.length_c   1.000
_cell.angle_alpha   90.00
_cell.angle_beta   90.00
_cell.angle_gamma   90.00
#
_symmetry.space_group_name_H-M   'P 1'
#
loop_
_entity.id
_entity.type
_entity.pdbx_description
1 polymer ?
#
loop_
_entity_poly.entity_id
_entity_poly.type
_entity_poly.pdbx_seq_one_letter_code
_entity_poly.pdbx_strand_id
1 'polypeptide(L)'
;DRGSTDCPVLLCVLNGSLMFTSELMKRLTFNCELICIKLSSYDGTHTTGKVRETMGMTRSVEGKRVIVVEDIVDSGNTIVALKELLKEKGAVETKICTMLLKPASYTKDVKLDYVAMEIPDDFIVGFGLDYNELGRNLKDIYVLDTDMKYFILFGPPGAGKGTQASAMVEKYNLCHLSTGELLRGEIANGTELGLKAKALIDAGELVPDEVVEGMIENKFKSVTGVSGFLLDGFPRTIAQAEALDKMLAKNGEAVTSVVSI
;
A
#
# COMPACT_ATOMS: atom_id res chain seq x y z
N ASP A 1 -30.74 28.36 8.52
CA ASP A 1 -31.36 29.17 9.54
C ASP A 1 -30.33 29.60 10.56
N ARG A 2 -29.83 30.85 10.50
CA ARG A 2 -28.75 31.34 11.39
C ARG A 2 -29.17 31.50 12.86
N GLY A 3 -30.37 31.06 13.23
CA GLY A 3 -30.96 31.16 14.58
C GLY A 3 -31.32 29.82 15.22
N SER A 4 -31.05 28.69 14.56
CA SER A 4 -31.33 27.36 15.11
C SER A 4 -30.31 27.05 16.22
N THR A 5 -30.83 26.75 17.44
CA THR A 5 -30.03 26.18 18.54
C THR A 5 -29.56 24.74 18.24
N ASP A 6 -29.98 24.16 17.13
CA ASP A 6 -29.71 22.81 16.66
C ASP A 6 -28.49 22.79 15.71
N CYS A 7 -27.33 22.93 16.32
CA CYS A 7 -26.04 22.92 15.62
C CYS A 7 -25.52 21.48 15.55
N PRO A 8 -25.43 20.86 14.36
CA PRO A 8 -24.89 19.51 14.24
C PRO A 8 -23.38 19.49 14.52
N VAL A 9 -22.90 18.36 14.99
CA VAL A 9 -21.48 18.09 15.16
C VAL A 9 -20.95 17.41 13.92
N LEU A 10 -19.89 17.96 13.31
CA LEU A 10 -19.04 17.26 12.36
C LEU A 10 -17.97 16.52 13.14
N LEU A 11 -17.94 15.19 13.05
CA LEU A 11 -16.94 14.35 13.66
C LEU A 11 -15.91 13.94 12.61
N CYS A 12 -14.77 14.64 12.60
CA CYS A 12 -13.66 14.37 11.70
C CYS A 12 -12.85 13.15 12.17
N VAL A 13 -12.76 12.12 11.36
CA VAL A 13 -11.96 10.92 11.66
C VAL A 13 -10.52 11.13 11.18
N LEU A 14 -9.62 11.32 12.13
CA LEU A 14 -8.21 11.63 11.85
C LEU A 14 -7.41 10.36 11.51
N ASN A 15 -6.36 10.47 10.66
CA ASN A 15 -5.83 11.71 10.05
C ASN A 15 -6.42 11.96 8.63
N GLY A 16 -6.91 10.92 7.95
CA GLY A 16 -7.24 10.91 6.53
C GLY A 16 -8.32 11.92 6.16
N SER A 17 -9.39 12.01 6.95
CA SER A 17 -10.52 12.88 6.61
C SER A 17 -10.29 14.38 6.85
N LEU A 18 -9.10 14.77 7.36
CA LEU A 18 -8.82 16.18 7.70
C LEU A 18 -8.99 17.13 6.50
N MET A 19 -8.40 16.77 5.36
CA MET A 19 -8.45 17.59 4.14
C MET A 19 -9.89 17.69 3.62
N PHE A 20 -10.58 16.56 3.54
CA PHE A 20 -11.99 16.52 3.12
C PHE A 20 -12.89 17.30 4.07
N THR A 21 -12.74 17.15 5.38
CA THR A 21 -13.50 17.90 6.39
C THR A 21 -13.30 19.41 6.23
N SER A 22 -12.06 19.85 6.02
CA SER A 22 -11.73 21.26 5.81
C SER A 22 -12.42 21.83 4.57
N GLU A 23 -12.36 21.11 3.45
CA GLU A 23 -13.01 21.54 2.21
C GLU A 23 -14.54 21.49 2.29
N LEU A 24 -15.09 20.50 2.98
CA LEU A 24 -16.52 20.40 3.24
C LEU A 24 -17.02 21.60 4.05
N MET A 25 -16.35 21.92 5.16
CA MET A 25 -16.73 23.02 6.05
C MET A 25 -16.79 24.38 5.34
N LYS A 26 -15.86 24.64 4.42
CA LYS A 26 -15.86 25.89 3.63
C LYS A 26 -17.11 26.06 2.77
N ARG A 27 -17.82 24.98 2.46
CA ARG A 27 -19.00 24.96 1.59
C ARG A 27 -20.32 24.86 2.36
N LEU A 28 -20.28 24.63 3.67
CA LEU A 28 -21.47 24.59 4.49
C LEU A 28 -22.03 26.01 4.72
N THR A 29 -23.35 26.15 4.57
CA THR A 29 -24.06 27.43 4.76
C THR A 29 -24.72 27.55 6.14
N PHE A 30 -24.55 26.54 7.00
CA PHE A 30 -25.10 26.49 8.35
C PHE A 30 -23.96 26.36 9.38
N ASN A 31 -24.26 26.72 10.63
CA ASN A 31 -23.30 26.56 11.73
C ASN A 31 -23.17 25.07 12.13
N CYS A 32 -21.96 24.65 12.42
CA CYS A 32 -21.67 23.31 12.94
C CYS A 32 -20.54 23.37 13.97
N GLU A 33 -20.54 22.44 14.91
CA GLU A 33 -19.38 22.19 15.78
C GLU A 33 -18.42 21.23 15.07
N LEU A 34 -17.12 21.40 15.28
CA LEU A 34 -16.12 20.43 14.83
C LEU A 34 -15.53 19.71 16.03
N ILE A 35 -15.55 18.38 15.97
CA ILE A 35 -14.86 17.48 16.91
C ILE A 35 -13.99 16.53 16.07
N CYS A 36 -12.79 16.22 16.57
CA CYS A 36 -11.93 15.24 15.95
C CYS A 36 -11.84 13.98 16.83
N ILE A 37 -11.70 12.83 16.18
CA ILE A 37 -11.43 11.54 16.82
C ILE A 37 -10.34 10.83 16.05
N LYS A 38 -9.44 10.13 16.74
CA LYS A 38 -8.45 9.25 16.11
C LYS A 38 -8.69 7.83 16.59
N LEU A 39 -8.87 6.93 15.62
CA LEU A 39 -9.05 5.51 15.86
C LEU A 39 -7.81 4.76 15.38
N SER A 40 -7.45 3.67 16.05
CA SER A 40 -6.49 2.70 15.54
C SER A 40 -7.16 1.35 15.42
N SER A 41 -6.95 0.67 14.29
CA SER A 41 -7.18 -0.76 14.19
C SER A 41 -6.10 -1.48 15.01
N TYR A 42 -6.48 -2.43 15.83
CA TYR A 42 -5.54 -3.22 16.63
C TYR A 42 -4.99 -4.34 15.73
N ASP A 43 -3.71 -4.24 15.35
CA ASP A 43 -2.94 -5.34 14.78
C ASP A 43 -2.46 -6.26 15.92
N GLY A 44 -3.38 -7.04 16.47
CA GLY A 44 -3.06 -8.15 17.36
C GLY A 44 -3.55 -9.44 16.72
N THR A 45 -2.83 -10.52 16.88
CA THR A 45 -3.06 -11.86 16.30
C THR A 45 -4.45 -12.48 16.53
N HIS A 46 -5.39 -11.73 17.10
CA HIS A 46 -6.81 -12.06 17.21
C HIS A 46 -7.64 -10.81 16.96
N THR A 47 -8.22 -10.74 15.78
CA THR A 47 -9.18 -9.70 15.37
C THR A 47 -10.48 -9.83 16.15
N THR A 48 -10.60 -9.10 17.25
CA THR A 48 -11.88 -8.97 17.97
C THR A 48 -12.77 -7.85 17.42
N GLY A 49 -12.40 -7.22 16.29
CA GLY A 49 -13.17 -6.13 15.66
C GLY A 49 -13.32 -4.85 16.50
N LYS A 50 -12.65 -4.75 17.66
CA LYS A 50 -12.74 -3.56 18.53
C LYS A 50 -11.74 -2.50 18.04
N VAL A 51 -12.28 -1.39 17.58
CA VAL A 51 -11.53 -0.17 17.28
C VAL A 51 -11.26 0.55 18.60
N ARG A 52 -10.01 0.95 18.84
CA ARG A 52 -9.62 1.69 20.04
C ARG A 52 -9.49 3.18 19.73
N GLU A 53 -10.09 4.02 20.57
CA GLU A 53 -9.80 5.46 20.55
C GLU A 53 -8.35 5.70 20.98
N THR A 54 -7.51 6.23 20.09
CA THR A 54 -6.16 6.70 20.43
C THR A 54 -6.15 8.17 20.79
N MET A 55 -7.12 8.93 20.27
CA MET A 55 -7.46 10.27 20.71
C MET A 55 -8.99 10.35 20.81
N GLY A 56 -9.50 10.44 22.03
CA GLY A 56 -10.93 10.55 22.32
C GLY A 56 -11.52 11.90 21.93
N MET A 57 -12.85 11.95 21.90
CA MET A 57 -13.58 13.18 21.64
C MET A 57 -13.36 14.21 22.74
N THR A 58 -13.02 15.45 22.37
CA THR A 58 -12.73 16.54 23.33
C THR A 58 -13.97 17.15 23.97
N ARG A 59 -15.17 16.84 23.44
CA ARG A 59 -16.48 17.35 23.91
C ARG A 59 -17.51 16.25 23.89
N SER A 60 -18.56 16.40 24.71
CA SER A 60 -19.70 15.49 24.71
C SER A 60 -20.54 15.65 23.43
N VAL A 61 -21.01 14.51 22.93
CA VAL A 61 -21.99 14.42 21.82
C VAL A 61 -23.38 14.03 22.31
N GLU A 62 -23.56 13.94 23.63
CA GLU A 62 -24.85 13.60 24.25
C GLU A 62 -25.94 14.61 23.84
N GLY A 63 -27.07 14.09 23.41
CA GLY A 63 -28.19 14.89 22.93
C GLY A 63 -27.96 15.59 21.58
N LYS A 64 -26.83 15.32 20.89
CA LYS A 64 -26.49 16.01 19.63
C LYS A 64 -26.71 15.12 18.41
N ARG A 65 -26.95 15.77 17.27
CA ARG A 65 -26.88 15.13 15.94
C ARG A 65 -25.44 15.18 15.46
N VAL A 66 -24.90 14.02 15.07
CA VAL A 66 -23.50 13.87 14.64
C VAL A 66 -23.46 13.44 13.17
N ILE A 67 -22.61 14.11 12.40
CA ILE A 67 -22.24 13.71 11.04
C ILE A 67 -20.79 13.25 11.12
N VAL A 68 -20.55 11.94 10.99
CA VAL A 68 -19.21 11.38 10.85
C VAL A 68 -18.67 11.74 9.48
N VAL A 69 -17.48 12.32 9.43
CA VAL A 69 -16.78 12.66 8.18
C VAL A 69 -15.56 11.75 8.06
N GLU A 70 -15.58 10.92 7.02
CA GLU A 70 -14.58 9.92 6.71
C GLU A 70 -13.95 10.20 5.34
N ASP A 71 -12.67 9.87 5.19
CA ASP A 71 -11.98 9.98 3.89
C ASP A 71 -12.37 8.84 2.96
N ILE A 72 -12.34 7.60 3.47
CA ILE A 72 -12.66 6.42 2.67
C ILE A 72 -13.40 5.38 3.51
N VAL A 73 -14.43 4.79 2.92
CA VAL A 73 -15.09 3.60 3.43
C VAL A 73 -14.73 2.42 2.54
N ASP A 74 -13.98 1.48 3.12
CA ASP A 74 -13.61 0.21 2.52
C ASP A 74 -14.51 -0.90 3.10
N SER A 75 -14.03 -1.78 3.98
CA SER A 75 -14.81 -2.84 4.59
C SER A 75 -15.98 -2.37 5.49
N GLY A 76 -15.93 -1.13 5.96
CA GLY A 76 -16.94 -0.52 6.82
C GLY A 76 -16.81 -0.83 8.32
N ASN A 77 -15.77 -1.54 8.75
CA ASN A 77 -15.57 -1.88 10.17
C ASN A 77 -15.50 -0.63 11.06
N THR A 78 -14.79 0.41 10.63
CA THR A 78 -14.67 1.70 11.32
C THR A 78 -16.05 2.36 11.51
N ILE A 79 -16.87 2.32 10.47
CA ILE A 79 -18.21 2.94 10.49
C ILE A 79 -19.13 2.25 11.51
N VAL A 80 -19.10 0.92 11.56
CA VAL A 80 -19.88 0.16 12.56
C VAL A 80 -19.45 0.55 13.97
N ALA A 81 -18.14 0.50 14.25
CA ALA A 81 -17.60 0.85 15.57
C ALA A 81 -17.92 2.29 15.97
N LEU A 82 -17.84 3.25 15.05
CA LEU A 82 -18.18 4.65 15.30
C LEU A 82 -19.67 4.83 15.63
N LYS A 83 -20.57 4.15 14.92
CA LYS A 83 -22.01 4.23 15.21
C LYS A 83 -22.35 3.68 16.58
N GLU A 84 -21.74 2.56 16.97
CA GLU A 84 -21.89 1.97 18.31
C GLU A 84 -21.37 2.93 19.39
N LEU A 85 -20.16 3.44 19.23
CA LEU A 85 -19.55 4.40 20.14
C LEU A 85 -20.40 5.67 20.32
N LEU A 86 -20.87 6.25 19.23
CA LEU A 86 -21.71 7.46 19.28
C LEU A 86 -23.06 7.21 19.95
N LYS A 87 -23.64 6.03 19.73
CA LYS A 87 -24.85 5.61 20.43
C LYS A 87 -24.62 5.47 21.93
N GLU A 88 -23.52 4.84 22.34
CA GLU A 88 -23.13 4.72 23.77
C GLU A 88 -22.87 6.08 24.41
N LYS A 89 -22.33 7.04 23.65
CA LYS A 89 -22.09 8.41 24.11
C LYS A 89 -23.33 9.31 24.04
N GLY A 90 -24.50 8.78 23.72
CA GLY A 90 -25.79 9.48 23.77
C GLY A 90 -26.09 10.41 22.60
N ALA A 91 -25.45 10.23 21.44
CA ALA A 91 -25.82 10.93 20.22
C ALA A 91 -27.26 10.54 19.81
N VAL A 92 -28.11 11.55 19.50
CA VAL A 92 -29.52 11.31 19.13
C VAL A 92 -29.70 10.88 17.69
N GLU A 93 -28.78 11.29 16.81
CA GLU A 93 -28.74 10.91 15.40
C GLU A 93 -27.30 10.83 14.95
N THR A 94 -26.96 9.80 14.17
CA THR A 94 -25.65 9.64 13.54
C THR A 94 -25.82 9.41 12.07
N LYS A 95 -25.26 10.31 11.25
CA LYS A 95 -25.15 10.21 9.79
C LYS A 95 -23.71 10.00 9.37
N ILE A 96 -23.50 9.32 8.25
CA ILE A 96 -22.18 9.04 7.70
C ILE A 96 -22.00 9.81 6.40
N CYS A 97 -20.94 10.61 6.35
CA CYS A 97 -20.48 11.33 5.17
C CYS A 97 -19.07 10.86 4.83
N THR A 98 -18.89 10.23 3.68
CA THR A 98 -17.57 9.79 3.20
C THR A 98 -17.22 10.45 1.89
N MET A 99 -15.94 10.77 1.72
CA MET A 99 -15.41 11.23 0.44
C MET A 99 -15.42 10.11 -0.58
N LEU A 100 -14.89 8.96 -0.21
CA LEU A 100 -14.73 7.81 -1.10
C LEU A 100 -15.38 6.56 -0.53
N LEU A 101 -15.95 5.75 -1.42
CA LEU A 101 -16.48 4.42 -1.12
C LEU A 101 -15.90 3.40 -2.09
N LYS A 102 -15.47 2.24 -1.57
CA LYS A 102 -15.15 1.04 -2.34
C LYS A 102 -16.33 0.06 -2.29
N PRO A 103 -17.25 0.07 -3.25
CA PRO A 103 -18.47 -0.74 -3.18
C PRO A 103 -18.18 -2.25 -3.15
N ALA A 104 -17.10 -2.69 -3.83
CA ALA A 104 -16.71 -4.10 -3.90
C ALA A 104 -16.25 -4.67 -2.54
N SER A 105 -15.67 -3.81 -1.69
CA SER A 105 -15.13 -4.18 -0.38
C SER A 105 -16.12 -3.92 0.76
N TYR A 106 -17.14 -3.08 0.53
CA TYR A 106 -18.12 -2.71 1.56
C TYR A 106 -19.12 -3.84 1.81
N THR A 107 -19.05 -4.46 2.97
CA THR A 107 -19.85 -5.66 3.32
C THR A 107 -20.83 -5.44 4.47
N LYS A 108 -20.95 -4.22 5.00
CA LYS A 108 -21.78 -3.93 6.19
C LYS A 108 -23.17 -3.45 5.80
N ASP A 109 -24.16 -3.86 6.60
CA ASP A 109 -25.54 -3.37 6.50
C ASP A 109 -25.69 -2.06 7.32
N VAL A 110 -24.87 -1.07 6.97
CA VAL A 110 -24.93 0.27 7.56
C VAL A 110 -25.09 1.28 6.45
N LYS A 111 -26.19 2.04 6.50
CA LYS A 111 -26.41 3.09 5.52
C LYS A 111 -25.32 4.16 5.60
N LEU A 112 -24.72 4.46 4.45
CA LEU A 112 -23.92 5.66 4.23
C LEU A 112 -24.86 6.76 3.71
N ASP A 113 -24.95 7.87 4.43
CA ASP A 113 -25.95 8.90 4.12
C ASP A 113 -25.51 9.80 2.97
N TYR A 114 -24.19 10.07 2.91
CA TYR A 114 -23.58 10.93 1.90
C TYR A 114 -22.28 10.29 1.42
N VAL A 115 -22.21 9.94 0.15
CA VAL A 115 -21.03 9.42 -0.54
C VAL A 115 -20.69 10.37 -1.67
N ALA A 116 -19.50 10.95 -1.66
CA ALA A 116 -19.12 11.89 -2.71
C ALA A 116 -18.71 11.18 -4.00
N MET A 117 -17.99 10.06 -3.90
CA MET A 117 -17.54 9.29 -5.07
C MET A 117 -17.39 7.82 -4.74
N GLU A 118 -17.78 6.95 -5.66
CA GLU A 118 -17.45 5.53 -5.66
C GLU A 118 -16.18 5.29 -6.48
N ILE A 119 -15.30 4.43 -5.99
CA ILE A 119 -14.01 4.10 -6.64
C ILE A 119 -13.82 2.59 -6.73
N PRO A 120 -12.98 2.11 -7.65
CA PRO A 120 -12.51 0.72 -7.68
C PRO A 120 -11.73 0.36 -6.41
N ASP A 121 -11.35 -0.91 -6.28
CA ASP A 121 -10.59 -1.42 -5.12
C ASP A 121 -9.08 -1.16 -5.23
N ASP A 122 -8.72 -0.04 -5.83
CA ASP A 122 -7.33 0.40 -5.97
C ASP A 122 -6.78 0.94 -4.66
N PHE A 123 -5.45 0.82 -4.49
CA PHE A 123 -4.77 1.50 -3.40
C PHE A 123 -4.51 2.97 -3.79
N ILE A 124 -4.99 3.89 -2.96
CA ILE A 124 -4.96 5.32 -3.26
C ILE A 124 -4.21 6.12 -2.19
N VAL A 125 -3.65 7.26 -2.59
CA VAL A 125 -2.88 8.18 -1.75
C VAL A 125 -3.16 9.63 -2.17
N GLY A 126 -3.05 10.56 -1.25
CA GLY A 126 -3.25 11.98 -1.48
C GLY A 126 -4.54 12.52 -0.90
N PHE A 127 -4.65 13.84 -0.80
CA PHE A 127 -5.79 14.56 -0.23
C PHE A 127 -6.21 14.07 1.16
N GLY A 128 -5.20 13.82 2.04
CA GLY A 128 -5.40 13.28 3.38
C GLY A 128 -5.08 11.80 3.52
N LEU A 129 -5.26 11.00 2.46
CA LEU A 129 -4.92 9.60 2.41
C LEU A 129 -3.41 9.38 2.35
N ASP A 130 -2.90 8.32 2.96
CA ASP A 130 -1.47 8.04 3.02
C ASP A 130 -1.06 6.64 2.57
N TYR A 131 0.23 6.55 2.30
CA TYR A 131 0.97 5.30 2.23
C TYR A 131 2.20 5.43 3.14
N ASN A 132 2.27 4.60 4.19
CA ASN A 132 3.33 4.63 5.21
C ASN A 132 3.55 6.04 5.80
N GLU A 133 2.48 6.72 6.19
CA GLU A 133 2.45 8.08 6.74
C GLU A 133 2.84 9.20 5.73
N LEU A 134 3.12 8.87 4.48
CA LEU A 134 3.51 9.81 3.42
C LEU A 134 2.36 10.06 2.44
N GLY A 135 2.42 11.19 1.71
CA GLY A 135 1.50 11.52 0.63
C GLY A 135 0.23 12.26 1.02
N ARG A 136 -0.09 12.42 2.30
CA ARG A 136 -1.32 13.11 2.75
C ARG A 136 -1.41 14.55 2.26
N ASN A 137 -0.29 15.21 2.03
CA ASN A 137 -0.17 16.60 1.56
C ASN A 137 -0.33 16.76 0.05
N LEU A 138 -0.45 15.69 -0.71
CA LEU A 138 -0.71 15.78 -2.15
C LEU A 138 -2.08 16.43 -2.38
N LYS A 139 -2.14 17.33 -3.39
CA LYS A 139 -3.34 18.12 -3.67
C LYS A 139 -4.50 17.27 -4.18
N ASP A 140 -4.18 16.27 -4.99
CA ASP A 140 -5.14 15.40 -5.67
C ASP A 140 -5.00 13.97 -5.12
N ILE A 141 -5.92 13.09 -5.50
CA ILE A 141 -5.90 11.67 -5.16
C ILE A 141 -5.26 10.90 -6.32
N TYR A 142 -4.33 10.03 -6.00
CA TYR A 142 -3.58 9.21 -6.96
C TYR A 142 -3.78 7.73 -6.64
N VAL A 143 -3.87 6.92 -7.68
CA VAL A 143 -3.74 5.47 -7.53
C VAL A 143 -2.27 5.14 -7.32
N LEU A 144 -1.97 4.40 -6.27
CA LEU A 144 -0.61 3.94 -6.02
C LEU A 144 -0.36 2.73 -6.93
N ASP A 145 0.65 2.85 -7.77
CA ASP A 145 1.13 1.72 -8.57
C ASP A 145 1.91 0.78 -7.63
N THR A 146 1.23 -0.25 -7.15
CA THR A 146 1.80 -1.27 -6.24
C THR A 146 2.35 -2.48 -6.98
N ASP A 147 2.20 -2.53 -8.30
CA ASP A 147 2.70 -3.65 -9.09
C ASP A 147 4.22 -3.71 -9.02
N MET A 148 4.76 -4.90 -8.74
CA MET A 148 6.20 -5.14 -8.78
C MET A 148 6.73 -4.93 -10.19
N LYS A 149 7.82 -4.18 -10.32
CA LYS A 149 8.46 -3.90 -11.62
C LYS A 149 9.67 -4.79 -11.81
N TYR A 150 9.77 -5.40 -12.99
CA TYR A 150 10.88 -6.28 -13.36
C TYR A 150 11.59 -5.73 -14.59
N PHE A 151 12.80 -5.20 -14.37
CA PHE A 151 13.65 -4.66 -15.43
C PHE A 151 14.77 -5.64 -15.73
N ILE A 152 15.08 -5.82 -17.00
CA ILE A 152 16.24 -6.60 -17.45
C ILE A 152 17.24 -5.62 -18.07
N LEU A 153 18.50 -5.68 -17.62
CA LEU A 153 19.58 -4.83 -18.10
C LEU A 153 20.57 -5.64 -18.95
N PHE A 154 20.64 -5.28 -20.24
CA PHE A 154 21.59 -5.86 -21.17
C PHE A 154 22.68 -4.86 -21.57
N GLY A 155 23.82 -5.39 -21.97
CA GLY A 155 24.92 -4.62 -22.54
C GLY A 155 26.24 -5.35 -22.42
N PRO A 156 27.21 -5.06 -23.30
CA PRO A 156 28.53 -5.70 -23.23
C PRO A 156 29.33 -5.27 -21.99
N PRO A 157 30.37 -6.01 -21.63
CA PRO A 157 31.30 -5.56 -20.60
C PRO A 157 31.86 -4.16 -20.90
N GLY A 158 31.87 -3.27 -19.90
CA GLY A 158 32.37 -1.90 -20.08
C GLY A 158 31.36 -0.88 -20.65
N ALA A 159 30.15 -1.29 -21.02
CA ALA A 159 29.10 -0.37 -21.55
C ALA A 159 28.51 0.62 -20.54
N GLY A 160 28.91 0.57 -19.26
CA GLY A 160 28.37 1.45 -18.23
C GLY A 160 27.14 0.89 -17.51
N LYS A 161 26.83 -0.40 -17.65
CA LYS A 161 25.70 -1.06 -16.98
C LYS A 161 25.62 -0.74 -15.48
N GLY A 162 26.73 -0.86 -14.75
CA GLY A 162 26.75 -0.60 -13.31
C GLY A 162 26.33 0.82 -12.94
N THR A 163 26.75 1.82 -13.72
CA THR A 163 26.36 3.22 -13.50
C THR A 163 24.86 3.41 -13.72
N GLN A 164 24.33 2.85 -14.80
CA GLN A 164 22.89 2.93 -15.09
C GLN A 164 22.07 2.12 -14.08
N ALA A 165 22.54 0.94 -13.69
CA ALA A 165 21.91 0.13 -12.66
C ALA A 165 21.77 0.90 -11.34
N SER A 166 22.84 1.55 -10.87
CA SER A 166 22.79 2.36 -9.65
C SER A 166 21.77 3.49 -9.72
N ALA A 167 21.74 4.22 -10.84
CA ALA A 167 20.77 5.29 -11.06
C ALA A 167 19.31 4.78 -11.08
N MET A 168 19.06 3.63 -11.73
CA MET A 168 17.74 3.03 -11.77
C MET A 168 17.31 2.52 -10.39
N VAL A 169 18.20 1.87 -9.66
CA VAL A 169 17.97 1.37 -8.30
C VAL A 169 17.54 2.50 -7.36
N GLU A 170 18.29 3.60 -7.36
CA GLU A 170 18.00 4.76 -6.53
C GLU A 170 16.67 5.43 -6.93
N LYS A 171 16.50 5.68 -8.23
CA LYS A 171 15.33 6.40 -8.75
C LYS A 171 14.01 5.65 -8.57
N TYR A 172 14.03 4.34 -8.75
CA TYR A 172 12.81 3.51 -8.78
C TYR A 172 12.69 2.57 -7.58
N ASN A 173 13.54 2.70 -6.57
CA ASN A 173 13.56 1.82 -5.39
C ASN A 173 13.60 0.33 -5.76
N LEU A 174 14.55 -0.07 -6.62
CA LEU A 174 14.69 -1.44 -7.10
C LEU A 174 15.71 -2.24 -6.30
N CYS A 175 15.52 -3.55 -6.23
CA CYS A 175 16.56 -4.48 -5.80
C CYS A 175 17.41 -4.87 -7.02
N HIS A 176 18.72 -4.57 -6.98
CA HIS A 176 19.65 -4.99 -8.02
C HIS A 176 20.02 -6.47 -7.84
N LEU A 177 19.76 -7.29 -8.85
CA LEU A 177 20.11 -8.69 -8.89
C LEU A 177 21.12 -8.95 -10.01
N SER A 178 22.40 -8.88 -9.64
CA SER A 178 23.50 -9.35 -10.52
C SER A 178 23.72 -10.84 -10.26
N THR A 179 23.62 -11.68 -11.30
CA THR A 179 23.81 -13.13 -11.16
C THR A 179 25.14 -13.52 -10.54
N GLY A 180 26.20 -12.78 -10.88
CA GLY A 180 27.53 -13.03 -10.31
C GLY A 180 27.62 -12.70 -8.81
N GLU A 181 27.00 -11.62 -8.37
CA GLU A 181 26.95 -11.22 -6.97
C GLU A 181 26.04 -12.14 -6.16
N LEU A 182 24.89 -12.50 -6.74
CA LEU A 182 23.94 -13.42 -6.13
C LEU A 182 24.61 -14.77 -5.85
N LEU A 183 25.29 -15.33 -6.86
CA LEU A 183 26.00 -16.61 -6.73
C LEU A 183 27.08 -16.55 -5.65
N ARG A 184 27.91 -15.51 -5.65
CA ARG A 184 28.94 -15.31 -4.61
C ARG A 184 28.33 -15.16 -3.21
N GLY A 185 27.23 -14.43 -3.10
CA GLY A 185 26.51 -14.23 -1.84
C GLY A 185 25.92 -15.53 -1.29
N GLU A 186 25.26 -16.31 -2.12
CA GLU A 186 24.68 -17.61 -1.74
C GLU A 186 25.76 -18.61 -1.28
N ILE A 187 26.91 -18.63 -1.97
CA ILE A 187 28.08 -19.46 -1.58
C ILE A 187 28.65 -19.00 -0.23
N ALA A 188 28.82 -17.69 -0.04
CA ALA A 188 29.36 -17.13 1.21
C ALA A 188 28.44 -17.37 2.41
N ASN A 189 27.14 -17.34 2.19
CA ASN A 189 26.12 -17.59 3.21
C ASN A 189 25.87 -19.08 3.48
N GLY A 190 26.46 -19.99 2.68
CA GLY A 190 26.33 -21.43 2.84
C GLY A 190 24.89 -21.94 2.62
N THR A 191 24.10 -21.29 1.79
CA THR A 191 22.76 -21.75 1.45
C THR A 191 22.82 -23.08 0.69
N GLU A 192 21.73 -23.85 0.67
CA GLU A 192 21.67 -25.12 -0.04
C GLU A 192 22.04 -24.97 -1.53
N LEU A 193 21.47 -23.95 -2.20
CA LEU A 193 21.80 -23.66 -3.60
C LEU A 193 23.23 -23.13 -3.76
N GLY A 194 23.72 -22.35 -2.81
CA GLY A 194 25.10 -21.86 -2.79
C GLY A 194 26.13 -22.98 -2.63
N LEU A 195 25.87 -23.93 -1.74
CA LEU A 195 26.74 -25.12 -1.56
C LEU A 195 26.74 -26.01 -2.80
N LYS A 196 25.57 -26.20 -3.42
CA LYS A 196 25.46 -26.96 -4.69
C LYS A 196 26.24 -26.27 -5.82
N ALA A 197 26.08 -24.96 -5.95
CA ALA A 197 26.83 -24.20 -6.95
C ALA A 197 28.34 -24.24 -6.71
N LYS A 198 28.79 -24.13 -5.44
CA LYS A 198 30.20 -24.22 -5.07
C LYS A 198 30.79 -25.56 -5.45
N ALA A 199 30.11 -26.67 -5.15
CA ALA A 199 30.60 -28.01 -5.48
C ALA A 199 30.83 -28.19 -7.00
N LEU A 200 29.93 -27.64 -7.83
CA LEU A 200 30.06 -27.68 -9.30
C LEU A 200 31.24 -26.82 -9.77
N ILE A 201 31.38 -25.60 -9.23
CA ILE A 201 32.50 -24.70 -9.58
C ILE A 201 33.83 -25.31 -9.18
N ASP A 202 33.94 -25.90 -7.99
CA ASP A 202 35.17 -26.57 -7.50
C ASP A 202 35.50 -27.80 -8.34
N ALA A 203 34.52 -28.47 -8.96
CA ALA A 203 34.70 -29.53 -9.93
C ALA A 203 35.04 -29.04 -11.36
N GLY A 204 35.04 -27.74 -11.60
CA GLY A 204 35.25 -27.14 -12.93
C GLY A 204 34.03 -27.23 -13.85
N GLU A 205 32.86 -27.51 -13.31
CA GLU A 205 31.61 -27.62 -14.04
C GLU A 205 30.86 -26.29 -14.07
N LEU A 206 29.98 -26.11 -15.07
CA LEU A 206 29.10 -24.96 -15.16
C LEU A 206 27.94 -25.11 -14.17
N VAL A 207 27.56 -24.02 -13.53
CA VAL A 207 26.35 -23.98 -12.69
C VAL A 207 25.13 -24.07 -13.60
N PRO A 208 24.27 -25.10 -13.43
CA PRO A 208 23.07 -25.27 -14.23
C PRO A 208 22.09 -24.10 -14.07
N ASP A 209 21.30 -23.83 -15.12
CA ASP A 209 20.31 -22.76 -15.15
C ASP A 209 19.32 -22.88 -13.99
N GLU A 210 18.87 -24.09 -13.65
CA GLU A 210 17.91 -24.33 -12.55
C GLU A 210 18.43 -23.87 -11.17
N VAL A 211 19.75 -23.90 -10.96
CA VAL A 211 20.36 -23.41 -9.71
C VAL A 211 20.30 -21.89 -9.65
N VAL A 212 20.62 -21.23 -10.75
CA VAL A 212 20.56 -19.76 -10.87
C VAL A 212 19.11 -19.27 -10.76
N GLU A 213 18.19 -19.93 -11.45
CA GLU A 213 16.75 -19.65 -11.41
C GLU A 213 16.19 -19.80 -9.99
N GLY A 214 16.56 -20.87 -9.28
CA GLY A 214 16.16 -21.09 -7.90
C GLY A 214 16.68 -19.99 -6.93
N MET A 215 17.91 -19.51 -7.14
CA MET A 215 18.46 -18.39 -6.36
C MET A 215 17.70 -17.10 -6.61
N ILE A 216 17.30 -16.81 -7.85
CA ILE A 216 16.53 -15.63 -8.23
C ILE A 216 15.11 -15.72 -7.63
N GLU A 217 14.46 -16.88 -7.75
CA GLU A 217 13.11 -17.09 -7.18
C GLU A 217 13.10 -16.91 -5.65
N ASN A 218 14.12 -17.43 -4.96
CA ASN A 218 14.29 -17.22 -3.51
C ASN A 218 14.48 -15.73 -3.18
N LYS A 219 15.19 -14.99 -4.02
CA LYS A 219 15.41 -13.56 -3.82
C LYS A 219 14.14 -12.78 -4.02
N PHE A 220 13.33 -13.08 -5.01
CA PHE A 220 12.02 -12.46 -5.22
C PHE A 220 11.10 -12.66 -3.99
N LYS A 221 11.16 -13.82 -3.35
CA LYS A 221 10.35 -14.13 -2.16
C LYS A 221 10.85 -13.50 -0.86
N SER A 222 12.17 -13.26 -0.75
CA SER A 222 12.81 -12.83 0.50
C SER A 222 12.97 -11.31 0.63
N VAL A 223 13.00 -10.58 -0.48
CA VAL A 223 13.19 -9.13 -0.48
C VAL A 223 11.85 -8.43 -0.34
N THR A 224 11.78 -7.50 0.62
CA THR A 224 10.59 -6.67 0.87
C THR A 224 10.98 -5.19 0.89
N GLY A 225 10.00 -4.31 0.75
CA GLY A 225 10.22 -2.86 0.81
C GLY A 225 10.84 -2.25 -0.45
N VAL A 226 10.81 -2.97 -1.57
CA VAL A 226 11.25 -2.49 -2.88
C VAL A 226 10.07 -2.39 -3.84
N SER A 227 10.19 -1.54 -4.85
CA SER A 227 9.17 -1.35 -5.90
C SER A 227 9.39 -2.29 -7.09
N GLY A 228 10.46 -3.10 -7.08
CA GLY A 228 10.76 -4.04 -8.15
C GLY A 228 12.17 -4.55 -8.13
N PHE A 229 12.56 -5.22 -9.20
CA PHE A 229 13.85 -5.85 -9.38
C PHE A 229 14.52 -5.40 -10.67
N LEU A 230 15.83 -5.22 -10.64
CA LEU A 230 16.68 -4.97 -11.79
C LEU A 230 17.60 -6.18 -11.99
N LEU A 231 17.33 -6.97 -13.02
CA LEU A 231 18.08 -8.18 -13.36
C LEU A 231 19.26 -7.81 -14.25
N ASP A 232 20.49 -8.03 -13.78
CA ASP A 232 21.73 -7.81 -14.52
C ASP A 232 22.45 -9.14 -14.75
N GLY A 233 22.59 -9.50 -16.02
CA GLY A 233 23.17 -10.77 -16.42
C GLY A 233 22.25 -11.99 -16.33
N PHE A 234 20.95 -11.78 -16.26
CA PHE A 234 19.90 -12.80 -16.37
C PHE A 234 18.64 -12.14 -16.98
N PRO A 235 17.92 -12.83 -17.90
CA PRO A 235 18.28 -14.10 -18.54
C PRO A 235 19.39 -13.91 -19.57
N ARG A 236 20.16 -14.98 -19.88
CA ARG A 236 21.20 -15.02 -20.91
C ARG A 236 20.87 -15.97 -22.05
N THR A 237 19.93 -16.87 -21.82
CA THR A 237 19.46 -17.87 -22.80
C THR A 237 17.94 -17.76 -22.96
N ILE A 238 17.41 -18.32 -24.04
CA ILE A 238 15.97 -18.40 -24.28
C ILE A 238 15.31 -19.24 -23.15
N ALA A 239 15.94 -20.33 -22.75
CA ALA A 239 15.42 -21.18 -21.67
C ALA A 239 15.28 -20.41 -20.36
N GLN A 240 16.29 -19.62 -19.98
CA GLN A 240 16.22 -18.73 -18.81
C GLN A 240 15.13 -17.67 -18.93
N ALA A 241 14.92 -17.09 -20.12
CA ALA A 241 13.85 -16.12 -20.36
C ALA A 241 12.47 -16.74 -20.18
N GLU A 242 12.24 -17.94 -20.74
CA GLU A 242 11.01 -18.69 -20.55
C GLU A 242 10.77 -19.10 -19.09
N ALA A 243 11.84 -19.44 -18.35
CA ALA A 243 11.78 -19.74 -16.93
C ALA A 243 11.40 -18.50 -16.11
N LEU A 244 11.97 -17.33 -16.42
CA LEU A 244 11.61 -16.05 -15.80
C LEU A 244 10.14 -15.72 -16.06
N ASP A 245 9.67 -15.80 -17.29
CA ASP A 245 8.27 -15.53 -17.62
C ASP A 245 7.31 -16.45 -16.85
N LYS A 246 7.63 -17.76 -16.77
CA LYS A 246 6.85 -18.72 -15.98
C LYS A 246 6.87 -18.40 -14.48
N MET A 247 8.01 -17.93 -13.98
CA MET A 247 8.19 -17.55 -12.56
C MET A 247 7.31 -16.34 -12.20
N LEU A 248 7.34 -15.29 -13.02
CA LEU A 248 6.55 -14.09 -12.83
C LEU A 248 5.05 -14.33 -13.03
N ALA A 249 4.67 -15.10 -14.05
CA ALA A 249 3.28 -15.42 -14.35
C ALA A 249 2.55 -16.15 -13.21
N LYS A 250 3.26 -16.88 -12.33
CA LYS A 250 2.67 -17.51 -11.13
C LYS A 250 1.99 -16.50 -10.20
N ASN A 251 2.49 -15.27 -10.21
CA ASN A 251 1.96 -14.17 -9.38
C ASN A 251 1.13 -13.17 -10.20
N GLY A 252 0.86 -13.45 -11.48
CA GLY A 252 0.19 -12.51 -12.39
C GLY A 252 1.09 -11.35 -12.85
N GLU A 253 2.40 -11.48 -12.69
CA GLU A 253 3.41 -10.48 -13.01
C GLU A 253 4.09 -10.77 -14.35
N ALA A 254 4.78 -9.78 -14.92
CA ALA A 254 5.52 -9.91 -16.15
C ALA A 254 6.74 -8.98 -16.17
N VAL A 255 7.66 -9.22 -17.11
CA VAL A 255 8.77 -8.30 -17.34
C VAL A 255 8.23 -6.93 -17.76
N THR A 256 8.56 -5.89 -17.02
CA THR A 256 8.09 -4.52 -17.26
C THR A 256 8.80 -3.89 -18.44
N SER A 257 10.12 -4.06 -18.52
CA SER A 257 10.93 -3.50 -19.61
C SER A 257 12.30 -4.15 -19.70
N VAL A 258 12.84 -4.15 -20.92
CA VAL A 258 14.20 -4.58 -21.22
C VAL A 258 15.01 -3.37 -21.66
N VAL A 259 16.10 -3.08 -20.96
CA VAL A 259 16.98 -1.95 -21.22
C VAL A 259 18.30 -2.47 -21.80
N SER A 260 18.66 -2.01 -22.98
CA SER A 260 19.95 -2.30 -23.63
C SER A 260 20.83 -1.05 -23.63
N ILE A 261 22.08 -1.20 -23.21
CA ILE A 261 23.09 -0.13 -23.14
C ILE A 261 24.18 -0.40 -24.17
#